data_5bc0a8049a580f2c6697f0840a839976
#
_entry.id   5bc0a8049a580f2c6697f0840a839976
#
_cell.length_a   1.000
_cell.length_b   1.000
_cell.length_c   1.000
_cell.angle_alpha   90.00
_cell.angle_beta   90.00
_cell.angle_gamma   90.00
#
_symmetry.space_group_name_H-M   'P 1'
#
loop_
_entity.id
_entity.type
_entity.pdbx_description
1 polymer ?
#
loop_
_entity_poly.entity_id
_entity_poly.type
_entity_poly.pdbx_seq_one_letter_code
_entity_poly.pdbx_strand_id
1 'polypeptide(L)'
;MKLNRLILAAVAAMFVEGAYAQQPYGGCWHPDDIKNWSPETDKDAKFNRSRVPLAKRFKEPTLMKANKNQYYEGQICNAPILFPTCSMCPSQGAYNFLGYQPTYWQYMDKLVYWAGSASEGIIIPPPAGSIDAAHQSGVKVLGQVFFPPYAYGGNQAWVRQMLTKENGVHIYAKKLYEIAKYIGFDGWFINEESGGATSAEWADFIKDFNKFADENGDTQMEI
;
A
#
# COMPACT_ATOMS: atom_id res chain seq x y z
N MET A 1 -13.32 -42.29 -35.86
CA MET A 1 -14.05 -41.17 -35.18
C MET A 1 -13.81 -41.06 -33.65
N LYS A 2 -13.64 -42.15 -32.91
CA LYS A 2 -13.45 -42.07 -31.42
C LYS A 2 -12.07 -41.57 -31.00
N LEU A 3 -11.01 -41.90 -31.76
CA LEU A 3 -9.63 -41.50 -31.41
C LEU A 3 -9.41 -39.99 -31.52
N ASN A 4 -9.97 -39.33 -32.54
CA ASN A 4 -9.84 -37.88 -32.72
C ASN A 4 -10.54 -37.06 -31.62
N ARG A 5 -11.61 -37.60 -31.01
CA ARG A 5 -12.31 -36.95 -29.89
C ARG A 5 -11.52 -37.05 -28.59
N LEU A 6 -10.78 -38.14 -28.37
CA LEU A 6 -9.89 -38.33 -27.23
C LEU A 6 -8.66 -37.41 -27.31
N ILE A 7 -8.07 -37.25 -28.50
CA ILE A 7 -6.96 -36.33 -28.73
C ILE A 7 -7.40 -34.87 -28.53
N LEU A 8 -8.58 -34.49 -29.02
CA LEU A 8 -9.12 -33.14 -28.83
C LEU A 8 -9.40 -32.83 -27.35
N ALA A 9 -9.92 -33.82 -26.61
CA ALA A 9 -10.17 -33.70 -25.18
C ALA A 9 -8.86 -33.58 -24.36
N ALA A 10 -7.83 -34.36 -24.73
CA ALA A 10 -6.51 -34.29 -24.09
C ALA A 10 -5.79 -32.94 -24.37
N VAL A 11 -5.91 -32.42 -25.60
CA VAL A 11 -5.37 -31.10 -25.97
C VAL A 11 -6.15 -29.99 -25.24
N ALA A 12 -7.46 -30.07 -25.12
CA ALA A 12 -8.26 -29.10 -24.36
C ALA A 12 -7.92 -29.14 -22.86
N ALA A 13 -7.68 -30.35 -22.29
CA ALA A 13 -7.26 -30.47 -20.89
C ALA A 13 -5.87 -29.85 -20.63
N MET A 14 -4.92 -30.00 -21.57
CA MET A 14 -3.60 -29.37 -21.44
C MET A 14 -3.65 -27.84 -21.55
N PHE A 15 -4.64 -27.26 -22.21
CA PHE A 15 -4.85 -25.81 -22.25
C PHE A 15 -5.61 -25.27 -21.03
N VAL A 16 -6.34 -26.11 -20.29
CA VAL A 16 -7.05 -25.69 -19.08
C VAL A 16 -6.10 -25.60 -17.88
N GLU A 17 -5.03 -26.39 -17.83
CA GLU A 17 -4.03 -26.28 -16.75
C GLU A 17 -3.13 -25.03 -16.86
N GLY A 18 -3.11 -24.37 -18.03
CA GLY A 18 -2.34 -23.12 -18.24
C GLY A 18 -3.13 -21.83 -18.03
N ALA A 19 -4.41 -21.91 -17.71
CA ALA A 19 -5.29 -20.74 -17.59
C ALA A 19 -5.65 -20.37 -16.15
N TYR A 20 -4.80 -20.68 -15.18
CA TYR A 20 -4.81 -19.89 -13.95
C TYR A 20 -4.22 -18.54 -14.32
N ALA A 21 -5.08 -17.60 -14.66
CA ALA A 21 -4.66 -16.23 -14.85
C ALA A 21 -3.96 -15.81 -13.56
N GLN A 22 -2.64 -15.67 -13.61
CA GLN A 22 -1.89 -15.17 -12.49
C GLN A 22 -2.45 -13.80 -12.17
N GLN A 23 -2.91 -13.61 -10.94
CA GLN A 23 -3.39 -12.31 -10.53
C GLN A 23 -2.23 -11.30 -10.60
N PRO A 24 -2.48 -10.10 -11.14
CA PRO A 24 -1.45 -9.09 -11.18
C PRO A 24 -1.04 -8.72 -9.77
N TYR A 25 0.25 -8.55 -9.58
CA TYR A 25 0.82 -8.03 -8.34
C TYR A 25 0.74 -6.51 -8.33
N GLY A 26 0.80 -5.93 -7.14
CA GLY A 26 1.06 -4.50 -7.01
C GLY A 26 2.43 -4.14 -7.57
N GLY A 27 2.61 -2.89 -8.01
CA GLY A 27 3.90 -2.39 -8.47
C GLY A 27 4.95 -2.38 -7.36
N CYS A 28 6.22 -2.42 -7.75
CA CYS A 28 7.35 -2.22 -6.86
C CYS A 28 8.17 -1.06 -7.43
N TRP A 29 8.33 0.03 -6.67
CA TRP A 29 8.85 1.27 -7.23
C TRP A 29 10.04 1.83 -6.47
N HIS A 30 11.07 2.20 -7.21
CA HIS A 30 12.11 3.13 -6.79
C HIS A 30 11.74 4.57 -7.15
N PRO A 31 12.50 5.59 -6.72
CA PRO A 31 12.11 6.98 -6.97
C PRO A 31 11.85 7.33 -8.43
N ASP A 32 12.63 6.79 -9.38
CA ASP A 32 12.40 7.05 -10.81
C ASP A 32 11.07 6.47 -11.31
N ASP A 33 10.68 5.31 -10.82
CA ASP A 33 9.40 4.69 -11.14
C ASP A 33 8.24 5.52 -10.58
N ILE A 34 8.38 5.99 -9.34
CA ILE A 34 7.39 6.85 -8.68
C ILE A 34 7.21 8.16 -9.47
N LYS A 35 8.32 8.79 -9.87
CA LYS A 35 8.29 10.03 -10.66
C LYS A 35 7.50 9.86 -11.95
N ASN A 36 7.68 8.74 -12.63
CA ASN A 36 7.09 8.44 -13.92
C ASN A 36 5.76 7.68 -13.83
N TRP A 37 5.31 7.36 -12.63
CA TRP A 37 4.07 6.61 -12.44
C TRP A 37 2.84 7.41 -12.89
N SER A 38 1.96 6.74 -13.58
CA SER A 38 0.58 7.15 -13.83
C SER A 38 -0.28 5.90 -14.04
N PRO A 39 -1.61 6.01 -13.93
CA PRO A 39 -2.50 4.89 -14.22
C PRO A 39 -2.35 4.32 -15.63
N GLU A 40 -1.87 5.13 -16.58
CA GLU A 40 -1.66 4.74 -17.98
C GLU A 40 -0.32 4.01 -18.18
N THR A 41 0.70 4.37 -17.40
CA THR A 41 2.04 3.73 -17.48
C THR A 41 2.11 2.44 -16.69
N ASP A 42 1.33 2.31 -15.62
CA ASP A 42 1.24 1.10 -14.81
C ASP A 42 0.09 0.20 -15.32
N LYS A 43 0.45 -0.83 -16.09
CA LYS A 43 -0.50 -1.77 -16.72
C LYS A 43 -1.41 -2.46 -15.71
N ASP A 44 -0.93 -2.66 -14.50
CA ASP A 44 -1.58 -3.44 -13.46
C ASP A 44 -2.30 -2.58 -12.42
N ALA A 45 -2.11 -1.25 -12.45
CA ALA A 45 -2.74 -0.32 -11.52
C ALA A 45 -4.27 -0.49 -11.44
N LYS A 46 -4.93 -0.73 -12.58
CA LYS A 46 -6.39 -0.94 -12.65
C LYS A 46 -6.87 -2.16 -11.87
N PHE A 47 -6.02 -3.15 -11.68
CA PHE A 47 -6.33 -4.38 -10.93
C PHE A 47 -6.03 -4.24 -9.43
N ASN A 48 -5.11 -3.33 -9.06
CA ASN A 48 -4.82 -3.02 -7.66
C ASN A 48 -5.51 -1.72 -7.23
N ARG A 49 -6.83 -1.68 -7.33
CA ARG A 49 -7.63 -0.51 -6.99
C ARG A 49 -8.79 -0.88 -6.09
N SER A 50 -8.78 -0.36 -4.87
CA SER A 50 -9.94 -0.42 -4.00
C SER A 50 -11.01 0.57 -4.46
N ARG A 51 -12.27 0.17 -4.33
CA ARG A 51 -13.45 1.03 -4.52
C ARG A 51 -14.37 1.01 -3.30
N VAL A 52 -13.90 0.37 -2.23
CA VAL A 52 -14.63 0.29 -0.98
C VAL A 52 -14.35 1.57 -0.19
N PRO A 53 -15.36 2.39 0.06
CA PRO A 53 -15.17 3.60 0.86
C PRO A 53 -14.86 3.23 2.30
N LEU A 54 -14.07 4.10 2.96
CA LEU A 54 -13.81 3.96 4.40
C LEU A 54 -15.13 4.05 5.17
N ALA A 55 -15.52 2.96 5.82
CA ALA A 55 -16.72 2.91 6.65
C ALA A 55 -16.55 3.80 7.89
N LYS A 56 -17.65 4.31 8.40
CA LYS A 56 -17.63 5.03 9.67
C LYS A 56 -17.17 4.08 10.77
N ARG A 57 -16.11 4.49 11.49
CA ARG A 57 -15.61 3.70 12.59
C ARG A 57 -16.66 3.55 13.69
N PHE A 58 -16.86 2.34 14.10
CA PHE A 58 -17.73 2.03 15.21
C PHE A 58 -17.05 2.46 16.52
N LYS A 59 -17.55 3.53 17.11
CA LYS A 59 -17.13 4.02 18.43
C LYS A 59 -18.19 3.61 19.45
N GLU A 60 -18.06 2.38 19.97
CA GLU A 60 -19.02 1.85 20.91
C GLU A 60 -18.46 1.93 22.34
N PRO A 61 -19.12 2.63 23.25
CA PRO A 61 -18.72 2.70 24.64
C PRO A 61 -18.89 1.35 25.39
N THR A 62 -19.56 0.38 24.76
CA THR A 62 -19.76 -0.95 25.32
C THR A 62 -18.62 -1.92 25.08
N LEU A 63 -17.59 -1.58 24.28
CA LEU A 63 -16.39 -2.38 24.21
C LEU A 63 -15.78 -2.49 25.60
N MET A 64 -15.74 -3.73 26.13
CA MET A 64 -15.18 -3.97 27.46
C MET A 64 -13.73 -3.52 27.51
N LYS A 65 -13.44 -2.62 28.44
CA LYS A 65 -12.07 -2.22 28.72
C LYS A 65 -11.31 -3.39 29.33
N ALA A 66 -10.24 -3.81 28.68
CA ALA A 66 -9.31 -4.78 29.28
C ALA A 66 -8.62 -4.22 30.54
N ASN A 67 -8.46 -2.90 30.59
CA ASN A 67 -7.95 -2.17 31.74
C ASN A 67 -8.94 -1.04 32.10
N LYS A 68 -9.32 -0.93 33.37
CA LYS A 68 -10.25 0.12 33.87
C LYS A 68 -9.73 1.53 33.61
N ASN A 69 -8.41 1.70 33.54
CA ASN A 69 -7.74 2.98 33.29
C ASN A 69 -7.45 3.21 31.81
N GLN A 70 -7.98 2.40 30.91
CA GLN A 70 -7.79 2.60 29.48
C GLN A 70 -8.52 3.86 29.00
N TYR A 71 -7.76 4.77 28.41
CA TYR A 71 -8.29 5.94 27.72
C TYR A 71 -8.53 5.58 26.26
N TYR A 72 -9.69 5.95 25.70
CA TYR A 72 -10.04 5.68 24.31
C TYR A 72 -9.50 6.73 23.33
N GLU A 73 -8.72 7.68 23.82
CA GLU A 73 -8.16 8.79 23.01
C GLU A 73 -6.90 8.39 22.24
N GLY A 74 -6.24 7.31 22.64
CA GLY A 74 -5.09 6.77 21.92
C GLY A 74 -5.51 6.10 20.62
N GLN A 75 -4.76 6.36 19.54
CA GLN A 75 -4.91 5.66 18.28
C GLN A 75 -3.91 4.51 18.19
N ILE A 76 -4.36 3.35 17.70
CA ILE A 76 -3.49 2.21 17.43
C ILE A 76 -3.21 2.15 15.94
N CYS A 77 -1.94 2.36 15.59
CA CYS A 77 -1.41 2.15 14.27
C CYS A 77 -0.70 0.79 14.24
N ASN A 78 -1.24 -0.17 13.51
CA ASN A 78 -0.67 -1.49 13.35
C ASN A 78 0.11 -1.57 12.04
N ALA A 79 1.37 -1.99 12.10
CA ALA A 79 2.26 -2.10 10.94
C ALA A 79 2.76 -3.56 10.75
N PRO A 80 1.88 -4.50 10.39
CA PRO A 80 2.25 -5.89 10.20
C PRO A 80 2.85 -6.13 8.83
N ILE A 81 3.74 -7.11 8.73
CA ILE A 81 4.09 -7.75 7.45
C ILE A 81 2.96 -8.75 7.15
N LEU A 82 2.08 -8.38 6.22
CA LEU A 82 0.92 -9.22 5.87
C LEU A 82 1.32 -10.45 5.04
N PHE A 83 2.44 -10.36 4.34
CA PHE A 83 2.96 -11.43 3.48
C PHE A 83 4.41 -11.74 3.83
N PRO A 84 4.86 -13.00 3.65
CA PRO A 84 6.22 -13.41 3.97
C PRO A 84 7.28 -12.78 3.06
N THR A 85 6.87 -12.29 1.89
CA THR A 85 7.73 -11.52 0.97
C THR A 85 7.15 -10.13 0.81
N CYS A 86 7.99 -9.11 0.77
CA CYS A 86 7.56 -7.72 0.61
C CYS A 86 6.90 -7.46 -0.74
N SER A 87 7.35 -8.16 -1.78
CA SER A 87 6.80 -8.14 -3.13
C SER A 87 5.85 -9.32 -3.38
N MET A 88 5.20 -9.31 -4.51
CA MET A 88 4.39 -10.42 -5.02
C MET A 88 3.11 -10.70 -4.21
N CYS A 89 2.54 -9.67 -3.61
CA CYS A 89 1.21 -9.76 -3.03
C CYS A 89 0.15 -9.61 -4.12
N PRO A 90 -0.67 -10.62 -4.39
CA PRO A 90 -1.75 -10.49 -5.36
C PRO A 90 -2.74 -9.43 -4.90
N SER A 91 -3.13 -8.54 -5.82
CA SER A 91 -3.99 -7.39 -5.52
C SER A 91 -5.37 -7.78 -4.95
N GLN A 92 -5.88 -8.95 -5.30
CA GLN A 92 -7.18 -9.48 -4.88
C GLN A 92 -7.08 -10.67 -3.93
N GLY A 93 -5.91 -10.91 -3.34
CA GLY A 93 -5.65 -12.03 -2.45
C GLY A 93 -5.20 -13.31 -3.17
N ALA A 94 -4.86 -14.34 -2.42
CA ALA A 94 -4.38 -15.62 -2.89
C ALA A 94 -5.35 -16.77 -2.51
N TYR A 95 -5.26 -17.90 -3.22
CA TYR A 95 -6.06 -19.09 -2.93
C TYR A 95 -5.73 -19.69 -1.55
N ASN A 96 -4.49 -19.56 -1.13
CA ASN A 96 -4.02 -20.09 0.14
C ASN A 96 -3.66 -18.95 1.07
N PHE A 97 -3.82 -19.16 2.36
CA PHE A 97 -3.30 -18.26 3.37
C PHE A 97 -1.76 -18.30 3.35
N LEU A 98 -1.15 -17.19 2.98
CA LEU A 98 0.30 -17.10 2.78
C LEU A 98 1.00 -16.21 3.83
N GLY A 99 0.26 -15.55 4.69
CA GLY A 99 0.82 -14.59 5.60
C GLY A 99 -0.06 -14.30 6.81
N TYR A 100 0.05 -13.10 7.34
CA TYR A 100 -0.72 -12.65 8.49
C TYR A 100 -2.06 -12.07 8.07
N GLN A 101 -3.14 -12.49 8.72
CA GLN A 101 -4.47 -11.93 8.54
C GLN A 101 -4.91 -11.17 9.79
N PRO A 102 -5.12 -9.85 9.71
CA PRO A 102 -5.68 -9.09 10.82
C PRO A 102 -7.10 -9.59 11.16
N THR A 103 -7.36 -9.82 12.44
CA THR A 103 -8.66 -10.30 12.92
C THR A 103 -9.32 -9.38 13.93
N TYR A 104 -8.57 -8.46 14.53
CA TYR A 104 -9.02 -7.57 15.58
C TYR A 104 -9.13 -6.13 15.10
N TRP A 105 -9.85 -5.91 13.98
CA TRP A 105 -10.05 -4.61 13.36
C TRP A 105 -10.60 -3.55 14.30
N GLN A 106 -11.45 -3.95 15.28
CA GLN A 106 -12.05 -3.05 16.26
C GLN A 106 -11.02 -2.35 17.16
N TYR A 107 -9.82 -2.88 17.28
CA TYR A 107 -8.75 -2.28 18.11
C TYR A 107 -7.74 -1.47 17.31
N MET A 108 -7.85 -1.44 15.99
CA MET A 108 -6.95 -0.70 15.11
C MET A 108 -7.64 0.57 14.60
N ASP A 109 -6.92 1.69 14.60
CA ASP A 109 -7.36 2.90 13.91
C ASP A 109 -6.76 2.99 12.51
N LYS A 110 -5.53 2.52 12.36
CA LYS A 110 -4.78 2.55 11.12
C LYS A 110 -4.02 1.24 10.92
N LEU A 111 -3.96 0.81 9.66
CA LEU A 111 -3.12 -0.28 9.18
C LEU A 111 -2.05 0.29 8.26
N VAL A 112 -0.79 0.16 8.62
CA VAL A 112 0.33 0.41 7.69
C VAL A 112 0.63 -0.89 6.95
N TYR A 113 0.53 -0.86 5.65
CA TYR A 113 0.99 -1.98 4.83
C TYR A 113 2.52 -1.97 4.78
N TRP A 114 3.12 -2.77 5.67
CA TRP A 114 4.57 -2.83 5.80
C TRP A 114 5.17 -3.63 4.65
N ALA A 115 5.79 -2.94 3.70
CA ALA A 115 6.39 -3.52 2.51
C ALA A 115 7.48 -2.62 1.94
N GLY A 116 8.32 -3.19 1.09
CA GLY A 116 9.43 -2.50 0.45
C GLY A 116 10.80 -3.00 0.91
N SER A 117 11.78 -2.82 0.06
CA SER A 117 13.18 -3.16 0.33
C SER A 117 14.10 -2.43 -0.66
N ALA A 118 15.40 -2.51 -0.44
CA ALA A 118 16.37 -1.93 -1.38
C ALA A 118 16.38 -2.61 -2.76
N SER A 119 16.02 -3.90 -2.82
CA SER A 119 16.06 -4.68 -4.07
C SER A 119 14.72 -4.72 -4.82
N GLU A 120 13.61 -4.59 -4.09
CA GLU A 120 12.28 -4.71 -4.69
C GLU A 120 11.69 -3.35 -5.07
N GLY A 121 11.99 -2.34 -4.29
CA GLY A 121 11.48 -0.97 -4.42
C GLY A 121 11.19 -0.38 -3.04
N ILE A 122 11.34 0.91 -2.90
CA ILE A 122 11.06 1.65 -1.65
C ILE A 122 9.56 1.78 -1.39
N ILE A 123 8.74 1.52 -2.39
CA ILE A 123 7.27 1.49 -2.30
C ILE A 123 6.76 0.21 -2.93
N ILE A 124 5.91 -0.48 -2.19
CA ILE A 124 5.00 -1.51 -2.69
C ILE A 124 3.62 -1.13 -2.19
N PRO A 125 2.67 -0.76 -3.06
CA PRO A 125 1.38 -0.26 -2.61
C PRO A 125 0.56 -1.33 -1.90
N PRO A 126 -0.31 -0.95 -0.97
CA PRO A 126 -1.22 -1.89 -0.34
C PRO A 126 -2.07 -2.63 -1.38
N PRO A 127 -2.27 -3.96 -1.26
CA PRO A 127 -3.16 -4.68 -2.14
C PRO A 127 -4.61 -4.29 -1.92
N ALA A 128 -5.38 -4.17 -3.00
CA ALA A 128 -6.78 -3.75 -2.95
C ALA A 128 -7.63 -4.57 -1.98
N GLY A 129 -7.41 -5.90 -1.91
CA GLY A 129 -8.13 -6.75 -0.96
C GLY A 129 -7.87 -6.42 0.51
N SER A 130 -6.65 -5.97 0.85
CA SER A 130 -6.32 -5.52 2.21
C SER A 130 -6.96 -4.17 2.52
N ILE A 131 -7.00 -3.26 1.53
CA ILE A 131 -7.68 -1.97 1.66
C ILE A 131 -9.19 -2.20 1.88
N ASP A 132 -9.80 -3.05 1.06
CA ASP A 132 -11.24 -3.37 1.14
C ASP A 132 -11.63 -3.91 2.52
N ALA A 133 -10.84 -4.86 3.05
CA ALA A 133 -11.08 -5.46 4.37
C ALA A 133 -10.96 -4.43 5.51
N ALA A 134 -9.94 -3.58 5.46
CA ALA A 134 -9.73 -2.51 6.43
C ALA A 134 -10.86 -1.46 6.37
N HIS A 135 -11.17 -0.99 5.17
CA HIS A 135 -12.21 0.03 4.95
C HIS A 135 -13.59 -0.43 5.40
N GLN A 136 -13.97 -1.69 5.12
CA GLN A 136 -15.22 -2.28 5.62
C GLN A 136 -15.30 -2.27 7.16
N SER A 137 -14.14 -2.31 7.82
CA SER A 137 -14.01 -2.28 9.28
C SER A 137 -13.81 -0.87 9.85
N GLY A 138 -13.82 0.16 9.02
CA GLY A 138 -13.58 1.56 9.42
C GLY A 138 -12.14 1.84 9.82
N VAL A 139 -11.18 1.07 9.29
CA VAL A 139 -9.74 1.20 9.55
C VAL A 139 -9.07 1.83 8.34
N LYS A 140 -8.35 2.93 8.54
CA LYS A 140 -7.55 3.57 7.50
C LYS A 140 -6.36 2.69 7.10
N VAL A 141 -6.00 2.74 5.82
CA VAL A 141 -4.81 2.04 5.30
C VAL A 141 -3.78 3.05 4.83
N LEU A 142 -2.56 2.91 5.34
CA LEU A 142 -1.42 3.69 4.89
C LEU A 142 -0.46 2.78 4.11
N GLY A 143 -0.03 3.23 2.95
CA GLY A 143 1.12 2.65 2.26
C GLY A 143 2.41 3.00 2.99
N GLN A 144 3.48 2.24 2.76
CA GLN A 144 4.79 2.56 3.30
C GLN A 144 5.72 3.09 2.21
N VAL A 145 6.47 4.16 2.55
CA VAL A 145 7.67 4.56 1.83
C VAL A 145 8.85 4.15 2.70
N PHE A 146 9.62 3.15 2.25
CA PHE A 146 10.69 2.57 3.04
C PHE A 146 12.07 2.90 2.46
N PHE A 147 12.88 3.59 3.24
CA PHE A 147 14.30 3.80 2.94
C PHE A 147 15.13 2.93 3.89
N PRO A 148 15.53 1.73 3.47
CA PRO A 148 16.24 0.79 4.34
C PRO A 148 17.58 1.35 4.81
N PRO A 149 18.12 0.87 5.94
CA PRO A 149 19.45 1.26 6.38
C PRO A 149 20.52 0.81 5.37
N TYR A 150 21.64 1.53 5.36
CA TYR A 150 22.76 1.24 4.45
C TYR A 150 23.22 -0.22 4.48
N ALA A 151 23.23 -0.84 5.66
CA ALA A 151 23.62 -2.25 5.83
C ALA A 151 22.73 -3.24 5.04
N TYR A 152 21.51 -2.81 4.69
CA TYR A 152 20.55 -3.59 3.91
C TYR A 152 20.33 -3.00 2.50
N GLY A 153 21.35 -2.31 1.98
CA GLY A 153 21.33 -1.76 0.62
C GLY A 153 20.63 -0.41 0.49
N GLY A 154 20.31 0.25 1.58
CA GLY A 154 19.72 1.58 1.55
C GLY A 154 20.64 2.62 0.91
N ASN A 155 20.03 3.64 0.32
CA ASN A 155 20.73 4.66 -0.43
C ASN A 155 20.17 6.06 -0.12
N GLN A 156 21.01 6.90 0.50
CA GLN A 156 20.67 8.29 0.81
C GLN A 156 20.29 9.11 -0.44
N ALA A 157 20.80 8.75 -1.62
CA ALA A 157 20.43 9.43 -2.85
C ALA A 157 18.93 9.28 -3.15
N TRP A 158 18.30 8.18 -2.78
CA TRP A 158 16.85 8.01 -2.94
C TRP A 158 16.07 8.98 -2.04
N VAL A 159 16.53 9.21 -0.80
CA VAL A 159 15.95 10.20 0.10
C VAL A 159 16.07 11.59 -0.52
N ARG A 160 17.25 11.96 -1.01
CA ARG A 160 17.49 13.24 -1.68
C ARG A 160 16.64 13.42 -2.92
N GLN A 161 16.47 12.37 -3.71
CA GLN A 161 15.63 12.36 -4.90
C GLN A 161 14.16 12.60 -4.53
N MET A 162 13.65 11.92 -3.51
CA MET A 162 12.26 12.12 -3.03
C MET A 162 11.99 13.54 -2.54
N LEU A 163 13.00 14.24 -2.02
CA LEU A 163 12.90 15.63 -1.56
C LEU A 163 13.16 16.66 -2.68
N THR A 164 13.23 16.23 -3.94
CA THR A 164 13.43 17.14 -5.07
C THR A 164 12.21 18.04 -5.27
N LYS A 165 12.47 19.34 -5.44
CA LYS A 165 11.45 20.33 -5.77
C LYS A 165 11.55 20.76 -7.24
N GLU A 166 10.42 20.93 -7.87
CA GLU A 166 10.26 21.61 -9.14
C GLU A 166 9.31 22.81 -8.94
N ASN A 167 9.73 24.00 -9.35
CA ASN A 167 8.97 25.23 -9.12
C ASN A 167 8.60 25.47 -7.64
N GLY A 168 9.48 25.06 -6.72
CA GLY A 168 9.29 25.25 -5.28
C GLY A 168 8.39 24.21 -4.59
N VAL A 169 7.91 23.19 -5.29
CA VAL A 169 7.01 22.15 -4.79
C VAL A 169 7.66 20.79 -4.92
N HIS A 170 7.51 19.92 -3.91
CA HIS A 170 8.00 18.54 -3.96
C HIS A 170 7.18 17.71 -4.96
N ILE A 171 7.83 17.30 -6.06
CA ILE A 171 7.15 16.52 -7.10
C ILE A 171 6.67 15.15 -6.61
N TYR A 172 7.43 14.54 -5.71
CA TYR A 172 7.09 13.23 -5.15
C TYR A 172 5.95 13.31 -4.13
N ALA A 173 5.78 14.43 -3.42
CA ALA A 173 4.62 14.63 -2.55
C ALA A 173 3.32 14.56 -3.37
N LYS A 174 3.30 15.22 -4.53
CA LYS A 174 2.19 15.13 -5.49
C LYS A 174 1.98 13.71 -6.00
N LYS A 175 3.08 13.01 -6.38
CA LYS A 175 3.01 11.63 -6.86
C LYS A 175 2.46 10.67 -5.82
N LEU A 176 2.90 10.77 -4.58
CA LEU A 176 2.38 9.97 -3.49
C LEU A 176 0.87 10.21 -3.29
N TYR A 177 0.43 11.46 -3.35
CA TYR A 177 -0.99 11.79 -3.30
C TYR A 177 -1.75 11.11 -4.48
N GLU A 178 -1.28 11.27 -5.72
CA GLU A 178 -1.91 10.70 -6.91
C GLU A 178 -2.04 9.18 -6.85
N ILE A 179 -0.99 8.49 -6.37
CA ILE A 179 -0.95 7.04 -6.20
C ILE A 179 -1.99 6.59 -5.15
N ALA A 180 -1.97 7.21 -3.96
CA ALA A 180 -2.90 6.85 -2.89
C ALA A 180 -4.34 7.07 -3.32
N LYS A 181 -4.63 8.21 -3.95
CA LYS A 181 -5.94 8.55 -4.49
C LYS A 181 -6.42 7.56 -5.54
N TYR A 182 -5.55 7.16 -6.46
CA TYR A 182 -5.93 6.23 -7.53
C TYR A 182 -6.18 4.82 -7.01
N ILE A 183 -5.28 4.31 -6.18
CA ILE A 183 -5.39 2.94 -5.61
C ILE A 183 -6.51 2.87 -4.57
N GLY A 184 -6.77 3.97 -3.86
CA GLY A 184 -7.89 4.09 -2.93
C GLY A 184 -7.54 3.78 -1.48
N PHE A 185 -6.32 4.09 -1.05
CA PHE A 185 -5.91 4.03 0.36
C PHE A 185 -5.69 5.44 0.94
N ASP A 186 -5.53 5.56 2.26
CA ASP A 186 -5.74 6.80 3.00
C ASP A 186 -4.48 7.61 3.27
N GLY A 187 -3.36 7.26 2.68
CA GLY A 187 -2.12 8.01 2.81
C GLY A 187 -0.88 7.16 3.03
N TRP A 188 0.16 7.73 3.66
CA TRP A 188 1.48 7.12 3.71
C TRP A 188 2.09 7.12 5.10
N PHE A 189 2.94 6.16 5.35
CA PHE A 189 3.87 6.06 6.46
C PHE A 189 5.29 6.11 5.91
N ILE A 190 6.07 7.13 6.27
CA ILE A 190 7.47 7.25 5.84
C ILE A 190 8.36 6.62 6.89
N ASN A 191 9.06 5.54 6.51
CA ASN A 191 10.09 4.89 7.33
C ASN A 191 11.47 5.16 6.73
N GLU A 192 12.16 6.18 7.25
CA GLU A 192 13.46 6.60 6.75
C GLU A 192 14.57 6.16 7.71
N GLU A 193 15.32 5.14 7.28
CA GLU A 193 16.44 4.55 8.02
C GLU A 193 17.79 4.70 7.30
N SER A 194 17.80 5.31 6.11
CA SER A 194 19.02 5.54 5.32
C SER A 194 19.83 6.76 5.80
N GLY A 195 19.17 7.70 6.47
CA GLY A 195 19.68 9.04 6.66
C GLY A 195 19.67 9.85 5.35
N GLY A 196 20.14 11.07 5.44
CA GLY A 196 20.23 11.93 4.26
C GLY A 196 19.22 13.08 4.24
N ALA A 197 18.27 13.15 5.17
CA ALA A 197 17.36 14.26 5.35
C ALA A 197 17.27 14.72 6.80
N THR A 198 16.87 15.96 6.98
CA THR A 198 16.52 16.54 8.28
C THR A 198 15.02 16.46 8.51
N SER A 199 14.61 16.52 9.78
CA SER A 199 13.20 16.59 10.14
C SER A 199 12.50 17.82 9.53
N ALA A 200 13.21 18.92 9.33
CA ALA A 200 12.65 20.12 8.70
C ALA A 200 12.36 19.90 7.20
N GLU A 201 13.22 19.20 6.48
CA GLU A 201 12.99 18.84 5.07
C GLU A 201 11.80 17.91 4.91
N TRP A 202 11.67 16.89 5.78
CA TRP A 202 10.49 16.04 5.80
C TRP A 202 9.21 16.79 6.17
N ALA A 203 9.27 17.69 7.15
CA ALA A 203 8.12 18.53 7.52
C ALA A 203 7.65 19.41 6.36
N ASP A 204 8.58 19.91 5.54
CA ASP A 204 8.28 20.71 4.36
C ASP A 204 7.66 19.85 3.23
N PHE A 205 8.17 18.63 3.05
CA PHE A 205 7.58 17.64 2.15
C PHE A 205 6.13 17.28 2.55
N ILE A 206 5.90 17.04 3.84
CA ILE A 206 4.57 16.72 4.38
C ILE A 206 3.59 17.87 4.15
N LYS A 207 4.03 19.13 4.28
CA LYS A 207 3.19 20.29 3.98
C LYS A 207 2.71 20.30 2.54
N ASP A 208 3.60 19.99 1.59
CA ASP A 208 3.20 19.92 0.17
C ASP A 208 2.21 18.80 -0.08
N PHE A 209 2.41 17.62 0.53
CA PHE A 209 1.46 16.51 0.43
C PHE A 209 0.07 16.90 0.96
N ASN A 210 0.01 17.45 2.17
CA ASN A 210 -1.23 17.88 2.80
C ASN A 210 -1.93 18.95 1.96
N LYS A 211 -1.17 19.89 1.39
CA LYS A 211 -1.70 20.90 0.48
C LYS A 211 -2.41 20.28 -0.72
N PHE A 212 -1.82 19.27 -1.37
CA PHE A 212 -2.47 18.58 -2.47
C PHE A 212 -3.76 17.86 -2.04
N ALA A 213 -3.75 17.22 -0.88
CA ALA A 213 -4.92 16.56 -0.33
C ALA A 213 -6.05 17.58 -0.07
N ASP A 214 -5.75 18.69 0.59
CA ASP A 214 -6.70 19.75 0.92
C ASP A 214 -7.29 20.43 -0.34
N GLU A 215 -6.45 20.77 -1.31
CA GLU A 215 -6.87 21.38 -2.59
C GLU A 215 -7.82 20.48 -3.38
N ASN A 216 -7.78 19.17 -3.17
CA ASN A 216 -8.66 18.19 -3.79
C ASN A 216 -9.81 17.72 -2.89
N GLY A 217 -9.97 18.30 -1.71
CA GLY A 217 -11.03 17.95 -0.75
C GLY A 217 -10.82 16.62 -0.03
N ASP A 218 -9.63 16.03 -0.10
CA ASP A 218 -9.28 14.76 0.53
C ASP A 218 -8.67 14.96 1.93
N THR A 219 -9.32 15.75 2.76
CA THR A 219 -8.84 16.16 4.11
C THR A 219 -8.64 15.00 5.08
N GLN A 220 -9.04 13.79 4.72
CA GLN A 220 -8.84 12.58 5.51
C GLN A 220 -7.56 11.80 5.11
N MET A 221 -6.90 12.21 4.03
CA MET A 221 -5.62 11.61 3.63
C MET A 221 -4.50 12.08 4.56
N GLU A 222 -3.59 11.18 4.92
CA GLU A 222 -2.56 11.40 5.94
C GLU A 222 -1.15 11.05 5.42
N ILE A 223 -0.12 11.64 6.03
CA ILE A 223 1.28 11.25 5.81
C ILE A 223 2.09 11.49 7.08
#